data_9e585eeb44bf5f213c20732070b948a7
#
_entry.id   9e585eeb44bf5f213c20732070b948a7
#
_cell.length_a   1.000
_cell.length_b   1.000
_cell.length_c   1.000
_cell.angle_alpha   90.00
_cell.angle_beta   90.00
_cell.angle_gamma   90.00
#
_symmetry.space_group_name_H-M   'P 1'
#
loop_
_entity.id
_entity.type
_entity.pdbx_description
1 polymer ?
#
loop_
_entity_poly.entity_id
_entity_poly.type
_entity_poly.pdbx_seq_one_letter_code
_entity_poly.pdbx_strand_id
1 'polypeptide(L)'
;MKLRKTPVQGQGFVRPENQNLQNFGEIIPVISGVIGGSETTIVSARALHKALGVGRVFRSWIKGRIEEYGFTEGVDYEVVEYLSRPDPVSAKSRQQTALEYIITVNMAKELAMVERTEQGRAVRQYFIKCEEELHKVAPVRSAALRRELKARISVAS
;
A
#
# COMPACT_ATOMS: atom_id res chain seq x y z
N MET A 1 -26.31 47.15 -17.24
CA MET A 1 -25.96 46.50 -15.99
C MET A 1 -24.78 45.55 -16.20
N LYS A 2 -23.70 45.84 -15.58
CA LYS A 2 -22.49 45.05 -15.74
C LYS A 2 -22.49 43.95 -14.69
N LEU A 3 -22.62 42.72 -15.11
CA LEU A 3 -22.31 41.57 -14.31
C LEU A 3 -20.78 41.58 -14.00
N ARG A 4 -20.45 42.03 -12.82
CA ARG A 4 -19.09 41.85 -12.33
C ARG A 4 -18.90 40.38 -12.05
N LYS A 5 -18.15 39.70 -12.91
CA LYS A 5 -17.48 38.49 -12.51
C LYS A 5 -16.50 38.88 -11.41
N THR A 6 -16.84 38.56 -10.18
CA THR A 6 -15.87 38.54 -9.12
C THR A 6 -14.75 37.63 -9.58
N PRO A 7 -13.51 38.10 -9.63
CA PRO A 7 -12.42 37.17 -9.84
C PRO A 7 -12.50 36.18 -8.69
N VAL A 8 -12.65 34.92 -9.02
CA VAL A 8 -12.44 33.85 -8.07
C VAL A 8 -10.99 33.94 -7.70
N GLN A 9 -10.71 34.71 -6.64
CA GLN A 9 -9.38 34.82 -6.12
C GLN A 9 -8.93 33.44 -5.70
N GLY A 10 -7.96 32.90 -6.46
CA GLY A 10 -6.89 32.14 -5.88
C GLY A 10 -7.21 31.10 -4.83
N GLN A 11 -8.32 30.42 -4.94
CA GLN A 11 -8.31 29.06 -4.46
C GLN A 11 -7.49 28.30 -5.48
N GLY A 12 -6.21 28.15 -5.16
CA GLY A 12 -5.33 27.36 -5.99
C GLY A 12 -6.08 26.07 -6.33
N PHE A 13 -6.21 25.79 -7.62
CA PHE A 13 -6.79 24.55 -8.09
C PHE A 13 -5.97 23.41 -7.50
N VAL A 14 -6.38 22.98 -6.32
CA VAL A 14 -5.84 21.78 -5.70
C VAL A 14 -6.33 20.65 -6.56
N ARG A 15 -5.44 20.10 -7.36
CA ARG A 15 -5.74 18.92 -8.15
C ARG A 15 -6.37 17.88 -7.24
N PRO A 16 -7.51 17.31 -7.58
CA PRO A 16 -8.17 16.30 -6.74
C PRO A 16 -7.26 15.12 -6.37
N GLU A 17 -6.19 14.92 -7.14
CA GLU A 17 -5.14 13.95 -6.89
C GLU A 17 -4.44 14.14 -5.53
N ASN A 18 -4.25 15.38 -5.07
CA ASN A 18 -3.57 15.63 -3.80
C ASN A 18 -4.45 15.39 -2.57
N GLN A 19 -5.74 15.55 -2.70
CA GLN A 19 -6.67 15.29 -1.60
C GLN A 19 -6.81 13.79 -1.34
N ASN A 20 -6.83 12.98 -2.40
CA ASN A 20 -6.88 11.53 -2.28
C ASN A 20 -5.61 10.96 -1.63
N LEU A 21 -4.43 11.51 -1.93
CA LEU A 21 -3.18 11.05 -1.34
C LEU A 21 -3.10 11.26 0.18
N GLN A 22 -3.68 12.33 0.68
CA GLN A 22 -3.71 12.61 2.12
C GLN A 22 -4.62 11.63 2.88
N ASN A 23 -5.72 11.25 2.28
CA ASN A 23 -6.65 10.30 2.88
C ASN A 23 -6.13 8.86 2.88
N PHE A 24 -5.32 8.48 1.91
CA PHE A 24 -4.76 7.12 1.84
C PHE A 24 -3.79 6.81 2.99
N GLY A 25 -3.10 7.80 3.54
CA GLY A 25 -2.23 7.61 4.69
C GLY A 25 -2.96 7.09 5.93
N GLU A 26 -4.22 7.45 6.10
CA GLU A 26 -5.07 6.95 7.18
C GLU A 26 -5.70 5.59 6.84
N ILE A 27 -6.04 5.37 5.58
CA ILE A 27 -6.73 4.17 5.10
C ILE A 27 -5.74 3.01 4.91
N ILE A 28 -4.57 3.30 4.33
CA ILE A 28 -3.52 2.31 4.03
C ILE A 28 -2.22 2.77 4.67
N PRO A 29 -2.05 2.62 5.98
CA PRO A 29 -0.79 2.99 6.59
C PRO A 29 0.35 2.10 6.10
N VAL A 30 1.45 2.73 5.72
CA VAL A 30 2.69 2.07 5.31
C VAL A 30 3.62 2.06 6.51
N ILE A 31 3.96 0.89 6.99
CA ILE A 31 4.77 0.70 8.20
C ILE A 31 5.97 -0.20 7.92
N SER A 32 6.97 -0.12 8.78
CA SER A 32 8.07 -1.08 8.79
C SER A 32 7.62 -2.39 9.43
N GLY A 33 8.01 -3.50 8.83
CA GLY A 33 7.69 -4.82 9.33
C GLY A 33 8.66 -5.87 8.79
N VAL A 34 8.35 -7.12 9.05
CA VAL A 34 9.19 -8.26 8.65
C VAL A 34 8.37 -9.22 7.82
N ILE A 35 8.88 -9.59 6.66
CA ILE A 35 8.36 -10.66 5.82
C ILE A 35 9.49 -11.64 5.51
N GLY A 36 9.28 -12.91 5.83
CA GLY A 36 10.29 -13.95 5.58
C GLY A 36 11.61 -13.73 6.30
N GLY A 37 11.59 -13.10 7.46
CA GLY A 37 12.78 -12.76 8.23
C GLY A 37 13.53 -11.51 7.74
N SER A 38 13.06 -10.87 6.68
CA SER A 38 13.65 -9.64 6.13
C SER A 38 12.84 -8.42 6.51
N GLU A 39 13.51 -7.40 6.99
CA GLU A 39 12.90 -6.09 7.29
C GLU A 39 12.50 -5.38 5.98
N THR A 40 11.26 -4.98 5.89
CA THR A 40 10.71 -4.33 4.70
C THR A 40 9.55 -3.41 5.07
N THR A 41 9.08 -2.65 4.09
CA THR A 41 7.88 -1.83 4.24
C THR A 41 6.65 -2.66 3.88
N ILE A 42 5.68 -2.67 4.75
CA ILE A 42 4.47 -3.51 4.65
C ILE A 42 3.18 -2.71 4.71
N VAL A 43 2.15 -3.27 4.13
CA VAL A 43 0.78 -2.75 4.20
C VAL A 43 -0.21 -3.90 4.41
N SER A 44 -1.39 -3.56 4.94
CA SER A 44 -2.51 -4.50 5.04
C SER A 44 -3.17 -4.68 3.67
N ALA A 45 -3.26 -5.93 3.20
CA ALA A 45 -3.94 -6.23 1.95
C ALA A 45 -5.44 -5.95 2.03
N ARG A 46 -6.03 -6.13 3.19
CA ARG A 46 -7.45 -5.83 3.43
C ARG A 46 -7.75 -4.33 3.34
N ALA A 47 -6.88 -3.50 3.88
CA ALA A 47 -6.96 -2.04 3.74
C ALA A 47 -6.81 -1.61 2.28
N LEU A 48 -5.90 -2.23 1.55
CA LEU A 48 -5.71 -2.02 0.12
C LEU A 48 -6.95 -2.39 -0.69
N HIS A 49 -7.53 -3.56 -0.44
CA HIS A 49 -8.77 -4.01 -1.08
C HIS A 49 -9.91 -3.00 -0.91
N LYS A 50 -10.07 -2.50 0.30
CA LYS A 50 -11.07 -1.48 0.60
C LYS A 50 -10.82 -0.17 -0.15
N ALA A 51 -9.56 0.28 -0.16
CA ALA A 51 -9.18 1.52 -0.85
C ALA A 51 -9.34 1.42 -2.37
N LEU A 52 -9.10 0.25 -2.95
CA LEU A 52 -9.28 0.00 -4.38
C LEU A 52 -10.76 -0.09 -4.80
N GLY A 53 -11.67 -0.26 -3.86
CA GLY A 53 -13.09 -0.38 -4.15
C GLY A 53 -13.46 -1.62 -4.95
N VAL A 54 -12.71 -2.70 -4.77
CA VAL A 54 -12.94 -3.96 -5.50
C VAL A 54 -14.26 -4.59 -5.08
N GLY A 55 -15.11 -4.93 -6.06
CA GLY A 55 -16.41 -5.54 -5.80
C GLY A 55 -16.35 -7.01 -5.36
N ARG A 56 -15.27 -7.72 -5.66
CA ARG A 56 -15.07 -9.11 -5.23
C ARG A 56 -14.76 -9.18 -3.73
N VAL A 57 -15.23 -10.24 -3.08
CA VAL A 57 -14.89 -10.51 -1.69
C VAL A 57 -13.38 -10.60 -1.50
N PHE A 58 -12.87 -10.01 -0.45
CA PHE A 58 -11.42 -9.92 -0.17
C PHE A 58 -10.69 -11.28 -0.31
N ARG A 59 -11.22 -12.32 0.30
CA ARG A 59 -10.61 -13.66 0.29
C ARG A 59 -10.42 -14.21 -1.12
N SER A 60 -11.45 -14.09 -1.96
CA SER A 60 -11.41 -14.56 -3.35
C SER A 60 -10.49 -13.68 -4.19
N TRP A 61 -10.52 -12.38 -3.96
CA TRP A 61 -9.70 -11.43 -4.68
C TRP A 61 -8.20 -11.65 -4.42
N ILE A 62 -7.78 -11.70 -3.15
CA ILE A 62 -6.36 -11.84 -2.83
C ILE A 62 -5.80 -13.20 -3.27
N LYS A 63 -6.53 -14.29 -3.09
CA LYS A 63 -6.12 -15.61 -3.57
C LYS A 63 -5.98 -15.65 -5.08
N GLY A 64 -6.95 -15.10 -5.80
CA GLY A 64 -6.92 -15.05 -7.25
C GLY A 64 -5.74 -14.25 -7.78
N ARG A 65 -5.42 -13.12 -7.16
CA ARG A 65 -4.27 -12.30 -7.54
C ARG A 65 -2.93 -12.97 -7.24
N ILE A 66 -2.81 -13.65 -6.11
CA ILE A 66 -1.60 -14.42 -5.77
C ILE A 66 -1.33 -15.51 -6.80
N GLU A 67 -2.35 -16.26 -7.20
CA GLU A 67 -2.23 -17.31 -8.21
C GLU A 67 -1.93 -16.74 -9.61
N GLU A 68 -2.62 -15.69 -10.00
CA GLU A 68 -2.49 -15.09 -11.33
C GLU A 68 -1.11 -14.48 -11.58
N TYR A 69 -0.54 -13.82 -10.58
CA TYR A 69 0.74 -13.11 -10.70
C TYR A 69 1.91 -13.82 -10.04
N GLY A 70 1.68 -14.95 -9.40
CA GLY A 70 2.75 -15.76 -8.84
C GLY A 70 3.47 -15.15 -7.64
N PHE A 71 2.76 -14.44 -6.79
CA PHE A 71 3.34 -13.92 -5.54
C PHE A 71 3.69 -15.06 -4.59
N THR A 72 4.79 -14.90 -3.88
CA THR A 72 5.37 -15.94 -3.03
C THR A 72 5.21 -15.61 -1.56
N GLU A 73 4.64 -16.56 -0.80
CA GLU A 73 4.57 -16.46 0.66
C GLU A 73 5.98 -16.43 1.28
N GLY A 74 6.20 -15.56 2.24
CA GLY A 74 7.50 -15.33 2.85
C GLY A 74 8.43 -14.40 2.06
N VAL A 75 8.04 -13.95 0.88
CA VAL A 75 8.77 -12.98 0.05
C VAL A 75 7.93 -11.74 -0.22
N ASP A 76 6.75 -11.93 -0.77
CA ASP A 76 5.83 -10.86 -1.14
C ASP A 76 4.75 -10.61 -0.07
N TYR A 77 4.36 -11.64 0.64
CA TYR A 77 3.31 -11.57 1.66
C TYR A 77 3.49 -12.61 2.76
N GLU A 78 2.82 -12.36 3.87
CA GLU A 78 2.59 -13.33 4.95
C GLU A 78 1.12 -13.33 5.35
N VAL A 79 0.63 -14.50 5.78
CA VAL A 79 -0.72 -14.66 6.30
C VAL A 79 -0.67 -14.67 7.81
N VAL A 80 -1.42 -13.79 8.45
CA VAL A 80 -1.52 -13.71 9.91
C VAL A 80 -2.95 -14.01 10.33
N GLU A 81 -3.09 -14.96 11.24
CA GLU A 81 -4.37 -15.24 11.88
C GLU A 81 -4.57 -14.31 13.09
N TYR A 82 -5.74 -13.73 13.19
CA TYR A 82 -6.11 -12.96 14.37
C TYR A 82 -7.53 -13.30 14.81
N LEU A 83 -7.79 -13.15 16.10
CA LEU A 83 -9.13 -13.30 16.63
C LEU A 83 -9.93 -12.01 16.38
N SER A 84 -11.00 -12.13 15.61
CA SER A 84 -11.93 -11.02 15.44
C SER A 84 -12.69 -10.81 16.76
N ARG A 85 -12.84 -9.57 17.18
CA ARG A 85 -13.66 -9.26 18.35
C ARG A 85 -15.11 -9.63 18.05
N PRO A 86 -15.81 -10.31 18.98
CA PRO A 86 -17.24 -10.54 18.83
C PRO A 86 -17.96 -9.19 18.77
N ASP A 87 -18.95 -9.09 17.89
CA ASP A 87 -19.79 -7.91 17.81
C ASP A 87 -20.55 -7.75 19.14
N PRO A 88 -20.39 -6.61 19.86
CA PRO A 88 -21.07 -6.41 21.14
C PRO A 88 -22.59 -6.37 21.05
N VAL A 89 -23.14 -6.20 19.85
CA VAL A 89 -24.60 -6.12 19.61
C VAL A 89 -25.22 -7.51 19.41
N SER A 90 -24.43 -8.51 19.06
CA SER A 90 -24.90 -9.87 18.80
C SER A 90 -24.48 -10.82 19.92
N ALA A 91 -25.40 -11.20 20.78
CA ALA A 91 -25.17 -12.19 21.84
C ALA A 91 -24.80 -13.59 21.32
N LYS A 92 -24.83 -13.82 20.02
CA LYS A 92 -24.49 -15.08 19.35
C LYS A 92 -23.17 -15.03 18.58
N SER A 93 -22.46 -13.91 18.57
CA SER A 93 -21.20 -13.78 17.86
C SER A 93 -20.09 -14.52 18.63
N ARG A 94 -19.68 -15.65 18.10
CA ARG A 94 -18.48 -16.35 18.56
C ARG A 94 -17.25 -15.62 18.02
N GLN A 95 -16.17 -15.55 18.80
CA GLN A 95 -14.87 -15.19 18.27
C GLN A 95 -14.54 -16.08 17.07
N GLN A 96 -14.39 -15.45 15.91
CA GLN A 96 -13.98 -16.13 14.70
C GLN A 96 -12.53 -15.77 14.38
N THR A 97 -11.78 -16.74 13.95
CA THR A 97 -10.45 -16.52 13.42
C THR A 97 -10.58 -15.85 12.06
N ALA A 98 -10.01 -14.66 11.91
CA ALA A 98 -9.91 -13.96 10.65
C ALA A 98 -8.47 -14.01 10.13
N LEU A 99 -8.33 -14.01 8.81
CA LEU A 99 -7.04 -13.99 8.14
C LEU A 99 -6.74 -12.58 7.65
N GLU A 100 -5.55 -12.08 7.97
CA GLU A 100 -4.97 -10.86 7.40
C GLU A 100 -3.77 -11.24 6.54
N TYR A 101 -3.70 -10.62 5.39
CA TYR A 101 -2.55 -10.72 4.50
C TYR A 101 -1.71 -9.45 4.65
N ILE A 102 -0.50 -9.62 5.14
CA ILE A 102 0.49 -8.54 5.21
C ILE A 102 1.34 -8.64 3.94
N ILE A 103 1.37 -7.59 3.16
CA ILE A 103 2.03 -7.57 1.87
C ILE A 103 3.12 -6.51 1.81
N THR A 104 4.11 -6.73 0.96
CA THR A 104 5.12 -5.70 0.68
C THR A 104 4.51 -4.55 -0.12
N VAL A 105 5.11 -3.37 -0.02
CA VAL A 105 4.71 -2.21 -0.84
C VAL A 105 4.86 -2.51 -2.34
N ASN A 106 5.85 -3.31 -2.73
CA ASN A 106 6.00 -3.72 -4.12
C ASN A 106 4.80 -4.54 -4.61
N MET A 107 4.38 -5.53 -3.86
CA MET A 107 3.16 -6.29 -4.17
C MET A 107 1.93 -5.39 -4.20
N ALA A 108 1.82 -4.47 -3.25
CA ALA A 108 0.71 -3.51 -3.19
C ALA A 108 0.64 -2.62 -4.43
N LYS A 109 1.78 -2.15 -4.92
CA LYS A 109 1.85 -1.38 -6.18
C LYS A 109 1.39 -2.21 -7.38
N GLU A 110 1.82 -3.44 -7.49
CA GLU A 110 1.41 -4.34 -8.57
C GLU A 110 -0.09 -4.61 -8.54
N LEU A 111 -0.64 -4.87 -7.36
CA LEU A 111 -2.09 -5.05 -7.19
C LEU A 111 -2.89 -3.81 -7.58
N ALA A 112 -2.41 -2.64 -7.22
CA ALA A 112 -3.04 -1.37 -7.60
C ALA A 112 -2.99 -1.12 -9.12
N MET A 113 -1.92 -1.54 -9.78
CA MET A 113 -1.79 -1.42 -11.24
C MET A 113 -2.74 -2.32 -12.00
N VAL A 114 -3.01 -3.50 -11.47
CA VAL A 114 -3.90 -4.48 -12.09
C VAL A 114 -5.35 -4.05 -12.04
N GLU A 115 -5.75 -3.38 -10.99
CA GLU A 115 -7.06 -2.73 -10.90
C GLU A 115 -7.04 -1.48 -11.78
N ARG A 116 -7.41 -1.62 -13.05
CA ARG A 116 -7.39 -0.57 -14.08
C ARG A 116 -8.47 0.48 -13.88
N THR A 117 -8.51 1.07 -12.70
CA THR A 117 -9.45 2.10 -12.28
C THR A 117 -8.70 3.36 -11.88
N GLU A 118 -9.42 4.48 -11.77
CA GLU A 118 -8.84 5.71 -11.24
C GLU A 118 -8.37 5.54 -9.80
N GLN A 119 -9.08 4.77 -9.02
CA GLN A 119 -8.70 4.44 -7.64
C GLN A 119 -7.40 3.64 -7.61
N GLY A 120 -7.24 2.64 -8.48
CA GLY A 120 -6.00 1.87 -8.62
C GLY A 120 -4.82 2.77 -8.97
N ARG A 121 -5.00 3.71 -9.88
CA ARG A 121 -3.98 4.70 -10.24
C ARG A 121 -3.62 5.61 -9.06
N ALA A 122 -4.61 6.11 -8.34
CA ALA A 122 -4.39 6.99 -7.19
C ALA A 122 -3.65 6.28 -6.05
N VAL A 123 -4.02 5.05 -5.75
CA VAL A 123 -3.35 4.21 -4.75
C VAL A 123 -1.90 3.92 -5.14
N ARG A 124 -1.66 3.60 -6.41
CA ARG A 124 -0.31 3.40 -6.93
C ARG A 124 0.56 4.64 -6.75
N GLN A 125 0.05 5.80 -7.10
CA GLN A 125 0.76 7.07 -6.92
C GLN A 125 1.07 7.36 -5.45
N TYR A 126 0.15 7.03 -4.57
CA TYR A 126 0.37 7.11 -3.14
C TYR A 126 1.58 6.28 -2.67
N PHE A 127 1.66 5.03 -3.10
CA PHE A 127 2.80 4.17 -2.74
C PHE A 127 4.14 4.68 -3.32
N ILE A 128 4.13 5.17 -4.55
CA ILE A 128 5.33 5.77 -5.16
C ILE A 128 5.80 6.95 -4.33
N LYS A 129 4.88 7.81 -3.92
CA LYS A 129 5.20 8.97 -3.09
C LYS A 129 5.74 8.58 -1.70
N CYS A 130 5.18 7.54 -1.08
CA CYS A 130 5.71 7.00 0.17
C CYS A 130 7.15 6.52 0.03
N GLU A 131 7.49 5.86 -1.06
CA GLU A 131 8.87 5.43 -1.35
C GLU A 131 9.80 6.62 -1.58
N GLU A 132 9.37 7.62 -2.31
CA GLU A 132 10.17 8.85 -2.52
C GLU A 132 10.49 9.55 -1.20
N GLU A 133 9.52 9.64 -0.30
CA GLU A 133 9.72 10.23 1.04
C GLU A 133 10.70 9.40 1.88
N LEU A 134 10.63 8.09 1.82
CA LEU A 134 11.59 7.20 2.48
C LEU A 134 13.01 7.37 1.94
N HIS A 135 13.17 7.54 0.64
CA HIS A 135 14.47 7.81 0.03
C HIS A 135 15.06 9.16 0.44
N LYS A 136 14.25 10.17 0.65
CA LYS A 136 14.70 11.48 1.17
C LYS A 136 15.23 11.40 2.59
N VAL A 137 14.62 10.54 3.42
CA VAL A 137 15.02 10.37 4.83
C VAL A 137 16.25 9.49 4.99
N ALA A 138 16.55 8.61 4.03
CA ALA A 138 17.63 7.64 4.11
C ALA A 138 18.62 7.64 2.92
N PRO A 139 19.03 8.81 2.37
CA PRO A 139 19.95 8.83 1.21
C PRO A 139 21.34 8.29 1.54
N VAL A 140 21.78 8.41 2.80
CA VAL A 140 23.10 7.96 3.27
C VAL A 140 23.20 6.43 3.29
N ARG A 141 22.15 5.73 3.69
CA ARG A 141 22.10 4.27 3.70
C ARG A 141 22.17 3.69 2.29
N SER A 142 21.46 4.26 1.33
CA SER A 142 21.50 3.79 -0.06
C SER A 142 22.86 4.01 -0.71
N ALA A 143 23.56 5.10 -0.40
CA ALA A 143 24.92 5.35 -0.89
C ALA A 143 25.93 4.37 -0.30
N ALA A 144 25.83 4.04 0.99
CA ALA A 144 26.67 3.04 1.64
C ALA A 144 26.45 1.64 1.06
N LEU A 145 25.21 1.22 0.82
CA LEU A 145 24.87 -0.03 0.18
C LEU A 145 25.39 -0.12 -1.25
N ARG A 146 25.32 0.94 -2.03
CA ARG A 146 25.86 0.99 -3.38
C ARG A 146 27.37 0.83 -3.38
N ARG A 147 28.08 1.44 -2.46
CA ARG A 147 29.55 1.29 -2.32
C ARG A 147 29.93 -0.13 -1.95
N GLU A 148 29.21 -0.74 -1.02
CA GLU A 148 29.42 -2.13 -0.61
C GLU A 148 29.18 -3.11 -1.74
N LEU A 149 28.11 -2.94 -2.50
CA LEU A 149 27.82 -3.75 -3.69
C LEU A 149 28.90 -3.61 -4.76
N LYS A 150 29.39 -2.39 -5.03
CA LYS A 150 30.49 -2.16 -5.97
C LYS A 150 31.79 -2.83 -5.53
N ALA A 151 32.11 -2.76 -4.25
CA ALA A 151 33.30 -3.41 -3.69
C ALA A 151 33.23 -4.93 -3.85
N ARG A 152 32.08 -5.56 -3.60
CA ARG A 152 31.86 -6.99 -3.79
C ARG A 152 31.97 -7.42 -5.25
N ILE A 153 31.44 -6.65 -6.17
CA ILE A 153 31.55 -6.92 -7.62
C ILE A 153 32.99 -6.81 -8.10
N SER A 154 33.79 -5.86 -7.62
CA SER A 154 35.20 -5.70 -7.97
C SER A 154 36.09 -6.85 -7.47
N VAL A 155 35.74 -7.45 -6.34
CA VAL A 155 36.50 -8.61 -5.78
C VAL A 155 36.13 -9.91 -6.47
N ALA A 156 34.98 -10.01 -7.10
CA ALA A 156 34.51 -11.23 -7.79
C ALA A 156 34.99 -11.35 -9.25
N SER A 157 35.71 -10.37 -9.78
CA SER A 157 36.24 -10.39 -11.15
C SER A 157 37.70 -10.86 -11.19
#